data_fa623434a576ab42252fe88a45b6521b
#
_entry.id   fa623434a576ab42252fe88a45b6521b
#
_cell.length_a   1.000
_cell.length_b   1.000
_cell.length_c   1.000
_cell.angle_alpha   90.00
_cell.angle_beta   90.00
_cell.angle_gamma   90.00
#
_symmetry.space_group_name_H-M   'P 1'
#
loop_
_entity.id
_entity.type
_entity.pdbx_description
1 polymer ?
#
loop_
_entity_poly.entity_id
_entity_poly.type
_entity_poly.pdbx_seq_one_letter_code
_entity_poly.pdbx_strand_id
1 'polypeptide(L)'
;MRNILITGGAGFIGANFIRYWVDRHPGDRVVNLDALTYAGNPENLAAIDTLPVYRFVHGDINDRQCLDEVFAGEAIDTVVHFAAESHVDRSILGPDAFIRTNVHGTFTLLEAAKAAWGDFAGGQRFLHVSTDEVYGSLEAGAPAFTETHAYAPNSPYSASKAASDHLVRAYHHTYGMPVLTTNCSNNYGPYQFPEKLIPLTILNALEGKPIPVYGDGRNIRDWLYVEDHCNGIEPVLEGGRPGEVYNIGGINEWQNNDIVHLICDRLDELQPGAAPYRE
;
A
#
# COMPACT_ATOMS: atom_id res chain seq x y z
N MET A 1 -20.65 -10.07 7.89
CA MET A 1 -19.55 -11.04 7.85
C MET A 1 -19.04 -11.08 6.41
N ARG A 2 -17.76 -10.80 6.22
CA ARG A 2 -17.09 -10.73 4.91
C ARG A 2 -16.06 -11.85 4.77
N ASN A 3 -15.81 -12.27 3.55
CA ASN A 3 -14.66 -13.09 3.18
C ASN A 3 -13.73 -12.21 2.36
N ILE A 4 -12.67 -11.70 3.00
CA ILE A 4 -11.80 -10.68 2.43
C ILE A 4 -10.50 -11.31 1.92
N LEU A 5 -10.21 -11.10 0.65
CA LEU A 5 -8.89 -11.35 0.09
C LEU A 5 -8.04 -10.08 0.21
N ILE A 6 -6.95 -10.16 0.94
CA ILE A 6 -5.94 -9.11 1.04
C ILE A 6 -4.71 -9.57 0.29
N THR A 7 -4.32 -8.86 -0.77
CA THR A 7 -3.09 -9.16 -1.51
C THR A 7 -1.95 -8.26 -1.06
N GLY A 8 -0.74 -8.79 -0.97
CA GLY A 8 0.41 -8.05 -0.43
C GLY A 8 0.34 -7.85 1.10
N GLY A 9 -0.38 -8.75 1.79
CA GLY A 9 -0.63 -8.63 3.22
C GLY A 9 0.54 -8.97 4.12
N ALA A 10 1.62 -9.58 3.61
CA ALA A 10 2.87 -9.77 4.37
C ALA A 10 3.79 -8.54 4.27
N GLY A 11 3.48 -7.57 3.40
CA GLY A 11 4.17 -6.28 3.29
C GLY A 11 3.78 -5.31 4.40
N PHE A 12 4.39 -4.11 4.39
CA PHE A 12 4.24 -3.09 5.41
C PHE A 12 2.78 -2.66 5.66
N ILE A 13 2.13 -2.06 4.67
CA ILE A 13 0.77 -1.52 4.83
C ILE A 13 -0.25 -2.66 4.98
N GLY A 14 -0.11 -3.72 4.16
CA GLY A 14 -1.00 -4.87 4.19
C GLY A 14 -1.01 -5.60 5.53
N ALA A 15 0.15 -5.77 6.17
CA ALA A 15 0.25 -6.41 7.49
C ALA A 15 -0.43 -5.56 8.59
N ASN A 16 -0.23 -4.24 8.57
CA ASN A 16 -0.93 -3.34 9.49
C ASN A 16 -2.44 -3.38 9.26
N PHE A 17 -2.88 -3.37 8.01
CA PHE A 17 -4.31 -3.45 7.68
C PHE A 17 -4.94 -4.78 8.12
N ILE A 18 -4.27 -5.92 7.92
CA ILE A 18 -4.76 -7.23 8.38
C ILE A 18 -4.93 -7.24 9.90
N ARG A 19 -3.91 -6.78 10.65
CA ARG A 19 -3.95 -6.69 12.12
C ARG A 19 -5.10 -5.80 12.60
N TYR A 20 -5.20 -4.62 12.00
CA TYR A 20 -6.26 -3.65 12.24
C TYR A 20 -7.66 -4.25 11.98
N TRP A 21 -7.83 -4.92 10.84
CA TRP A 21 -9.12 -5.49 10.44
C TRP A 21 -9.57 -6.64 11.34
N VAL A 22 -8.69 -7.59 11.61
CA VAL A 22 -9.00 -8.77 12.46
C VAL A 22 -9.39 -8.34 13.87
N ASP A 23 -8.76 -7.30 14.42
CA ASP A 23 -9.10 -6.78 15.75
C ASP A 23 -10.51 -6.15 15.78
N ARG A 24 -10.86 -5.39 14.77
CA ARG A 24 -12.14 -4.65 14.70
C ARG A 24 -13.31 -5.48 14.16
N HIS A 25 -13.02 -6.45 13.31
CA HIS A 25 -14.02 -7.29 12.64
C HIS A 25 -13.78 -8.78 12.91
N PRO A 26 -13.88 -9.24 14.16
CA PRO A 26 -13.51 -10.62 14.54
C PRO A 26 -14.43 -11.70 13.92
N GLY A 27 -15.53 -11.29 13.29
CA GLY A 27 -16.43 -12.19 12.55
C GLY A 27 -16.08 -12.36 11.07
N ASP A 28 -15.22 -11.52 10.53
CA ASP A 28 -14.83 -11.57 9.12
C ASP A 28 -13.66 -12.56 8.91
N ARG A 29 -13.66 -13.21 7.76
CA ARG A 29 -12.57 -14.11 7.35
C ARG A 29 -11.58 -13.34 6.48
N VAL A 30 -10.31 -13.43 6.80
CA VAL A 30 -9.21 -12.79 6.08
C VAL A 30 -8.34 -13.84 5.41
N VAL A 31 -8.25 -13.79 4.10
CA VAL A 31 -7.29 -14.56 3.29
C VAL A 31 -6.21 -13.61 2.81
N ASN A 32 -4.98 -13.85 3.22
CA ASN A 32 -3.81 -13.08 2.83
C ASN A 32 -3.06 -13.80 1.71
N LEU A 33 -3.04 -13.25 0.50
CA LEU A 33 -2.25 -13.76 -0.61
C LEU A 33 -1.02 -12.86 -0.81
N ASP A 34 0.16 -13.46 -0.68
CA ASP A 34 1.43 -12.74 -0.84
C ASP A 34 2.48 -13.62 -1.53
N ALA A 35 3.23 -13.04 -2.45
CA ALA A 35 4.29 -13.73 -3.18
C ALA A 35 5.60 -13.82 -2.39
N LEU A 36 5.67 -13.20 -1.21
CA LEU A 36 6.86 -13.11 -0.36
C LEU A 36 8.10 -12.66 -1.13
N THR A 37 7.96 -11.59 -1.90
CA THR A 37 9.08 -10.94 -2.54
C THR A 37 9.96 -10.24 -1.50
N TYR A 38 10.89 -9.38 -1.91
CA TYR A 38 11.90 -8.80 -1.01
C TYR A 38 11.35 -8.05 0.23
N ALA A 39 10.13 -7.51 0.17
CA ALA A 39 9.50 -6.74 1.27
C ALA A 39 8.39 -7.51 2.00
N GLY A 40 8.03 -8.69 1.53
CA GLY A 40 7.05 -9.57 2.17
C GLY A 40 7.69 -10.34 3.34
N ASN A 41 7.21 -10.10 4.56
CA ASN A 41 7.71 -10.78 5.76
C ASN A 41 6.56 -11.39 6.57
N PRO A 42 6.40 -12.72 6.59
CA PRO A 42 5.36 -13.41 7.36
C PRO A 42 5.40 -13.12 8.86
N GLU A 43 6.60 -12.83 9.42
CA GLU A 43 6.76 -12.48 10.84
C GLU A 43 5.96 -11.24 11.26
N ASN A 44 5.64 -10.34 10.32
CA ASN A 44 4.77 -9.19 10.57
C ASN A 44 3.39 -9.60 11.09
N LEU A 45 2.97 -10.84 10.80
CA LEU A 45 1.66 -11.40 11.14
C LEU A 45 1.71 -12.56 12.14
N ALA A 46 2.88 -12.88 12.72
CA ALA A 46 3.06 -14.00 13.64
C ALA A 46 2.08 -14.00 14.83
N ALA A 47 1.63 -12.82 15.29
CA ALA A 47 0.67 -12.70 16.39
C ALA A 47 -0.76 -13.15 16.02
N ILE A 48 -1.08 -13.28 14.74
CA ILE A 48 -2.43 -13.62 14.26
C ILE A 48 -2.47 -14.86 13.35
N ASP A 49 -1.33 -15.46 13.03
CA ASP A 49 -1.21 -16.58 12.10
C ASP A 49 -1.98 -17.83 12.53
N THR A 50 -2.23 -17.98 13.84
CA THR A 50 -2.98 -19.08 14.44
C THR A 50 -4.48 -18.81 14.59
N LEU A 51 -4.97 -17.61 14.27
CA LEU A 51 -6.37 -17.26 14.40
C LEU A 51 -7.23 -18.02 13.35
N PRO A 52 -8.36 -18.60 13.74
CA PRO A 52 -9.22 -19.35 12.80
C PRO A 52 -9.78 -18.50 11.66
N VAL A 53 -9.85 -17.18 11.85
CA VAL A 53 -10.35 -16.20 10.87
C VAL A 53 -9.30 -15.80 9.84
N TYR A 54 -8.02 -16.13 10.08
CA TYR A 54 -6.91 -15.77 9.21
C TYR A 54 -6.37 -16.99 8.45
N ARG A 55 -6.09 -16.81 7.17
CA ARG A 55 -5.44 -17.79 6.31
C ARG A 55 -4.38 -17.14 5.44
N PHE A 56 -3.17 -17.67 5.46
CA PHE A 56 -2.10 -17.30 4.53
C PHE A 56 -2.11 -18.19 3.29
N VAL A 57 -1.94 -17.57 2.12
CA VAL A 57 -1.73 -18.24 0.83
C VAL A 57 -0.46 -17.66 0.20
N HIS A 58 0.55 -18.51 0.00
CA HIS A 58 1.74 -18.13 -0.77
C HIS A 58 1.40 -18.21 -2.26
N GLY A 59 1.32 -17.05 -2.93
CA GLY A 59 0.94 -16.98 -4.34
C GLY A 59 1.19 -15.60 -4.94
N ASP A 60 1.32 -15.57 -6.27
CA ASP A 60 1.52 -14.36 -7.06
C ASP A 60 0.18 -13.93 -7.68
N ILE A 61 -0.15 -12.63 -7.63
CA ILE A 61 -1.33 -12.06 -8.30
C ILE A 61 -1.31 -12.22 -9.83
N ASN A 62 -0.17 -12.56 -10.41
CA ASN A 62 -0.05 -12.92 -11.82
C ASN A 62 -0.46 -14.38 -12.10
N ASP A 63 -0.55 -15.23 -11.08
CA ASP A 63 -0.98 -16.61 -11.22
C ASP A 63 -2.50 -16.73 -11.18
N ARG A 64 -3.08 -16.75 -12.37
CA ARG A 64 -4.54 -16.85 -12.56
C ARG A 64 -5.12 -18.10 -11.92
N GLN A 65 -4.45 -19.25 -12.00
CA GLN A 65 -4.94 -20.51 -11.43
C GLN A 65 -4.99 -20.40 -9.91
N CYS A 66 -3.94 -19.90 -9.26
CA CYS A 66 -3.92 -19.66 -7.83
C CYS A 66 -5.08 -18.73 -7.38
N LEU A 67 -5.32 -17.65 -8.12
CA LEU A 67 -6.44 -16.74 -7.84
C LEU A 67 -7.81 -17.46 -7.96
N ASP A 68 -8.03 -18.19 -9.05
CA ASP A 68 -9.29 -18.92 -9.25
C ASP A 68 -9.55 -19.94 -8.13
N GLU A 69 -8.51 -20.65 -7.66
CA GLU A 69 -8.60 -21.57 -6.52
C GLU A 69 -8.94 -20.83 -5.21
N VAL A 70 -8.35 -19.67 -4.96
CA VAL A 70 -8.62 -18.85 -3.77
C VAL A 70 -10.07 -18.34 -3.80
N PHE A 71 -10.51 -17.74 -4.90
CA PHE A 71 -11.88 -17.21 -5.02
C PHE A 71 -12.92 -18.32 -4.84
N ALA A 72 -12.72 -19.49 -5.45
CA ALA A 72 -13.65 -20.62 -5.36
C ALA A 72 -13.65 -21.26 -3.97
N GLY A 73 -12.47 -21.44 -3.38
CA GLY A 73 -12.32 -22.15 -2.10
C GLY A 73 -12.73 -21.35 -0.89
N GLU A 74 -12.62 -20.01 -0.95
CA GLU A 74 -12.84 -19.12 0.19
C GLU A 74 -14.10 -18.27 0.07
N ALA A 75 -14.86 -18.41 -1.03
CA ALA A 75 -16.07 -17.60 -1.30
C ALA A 75 -15.83 -16.09 -1.12
N ILE A 76 -14.73 -15.60 -1.67
CA ILE A 76 -14.29 -14.19 -1.53
C ILE A 76 -15.36 -13.25 -2.06
N ASP A 77 -15.79 -12.31 -1.23
CA ASP A 77 -16.73 -11.23 -1.57
C ASP A 77 -16.09 -9.84 -1.58
N THR A 78 -14.94 -9.71 -0.95
CA THR A 78 -14.24 -8.43 -0.82
C THR A 78 -12.76 -8.60 -1.14
N VAL A 79 -12.20 -7.68 -1.91
CA VAL A 79 -10.76 -7.62 -2.21
C VAL A 79 -10.20 -6.28 -1.71
N VAL A 80 -9.08 -6.33 -0.99
CA VAL A 80 -8.25 -5.15 -0.69
C VAL A 80 -6.86 -5.40 -1.25
N HIS A 81 -6.52 -4.67 -2.30
CA HIS A 81 -5.36 -4.92 -3.14
C HIS A 81 -4.20 -4.02 -2.78
N PHE A 82 -3.25 -4.53 -1.96
CA PHE A 82 -1.99 -3.84 -1.63
C PHE A 82 -0.78 -4.36 -2.43
N ALA A 83 -0.84 -5.56 -3.01
CA ALA A 83 0.29 -6.14 -3.70
C ALA A 83 0.78 -5.24 -4.84
N ALA A 84 2.03 -4.79 -4.74
CA ALA A 84 2.68 -3.94 -5.72
C ALA A 84 4.20 -3.95 -5.55
N GLU A 85 4.93 -3.77 -6.64
CA GLU A 85 6.29 -3.24 -6.58
C GLU A 85 6.22 -1.74 -6.29
N SER A 86 6.97 -1.24 -5.27
CA SER A 86 6.77 0.11 -4.73
C SER A 86 8.04 0.96 -4.56
N HIS A 87 9.23 0.46 -4.93
CA HIS A 87 10.48 1.19 -4.75
C HIS A 87 10.82 1.99 -6.00
N VAL A 88 10.73 3.33 -5.93
CA VAL A 88 10.92 4.22 -7.09
C VAL A 88 12.26 4.00 -7.77
N ASP A 89 13.39 3.96 -7.03
CA ASP A 89 14.72 3.78 -7.64
C ASP A 89 14.87 2.43 -8.35
N ARG A 90 14.29 1.36 -7.78
CA ARG A 90 14.25 0.06 -8.46
C ARG A 90 13.44 0.12 -9.75
N SER A 91 12.39 0.95 -9.80
CA SER A 91 11.61 1.12 -11.03
C SER A 91 12.40 1.80 -12.15
N ILE A 92 13.35 2.65 -11.81
CA ILE A 92 14.26 3.29 -12.79
C ILE A 92 15.26 2.27 -13.34
N LEU A 93 15.78 1.39 -12.50
CA LEU A 93 16.79 0.39 -12.88
C LEU A 93 16.18 -0.82 -13.60
N GLY A 94 14.94 -1.20 -13.25
CA GLY A 94 14.29 -2.39 -13.80
C GLY A 94 12.76 -2.23 -13.84
N PRO A 95 12.21 -1.46 -14.80
CA PRO A 95 10.78 -1.14 -14.84
C PRO A 95 9.88 -2.34 -15.16
N ASP A 96 10.41 -3.41 -15.75
CA ASP A 96 9.64 -4.58 -16.17
C ASP A 96 8.87 -5.23 -15.01
N ALA A 97 9.49 -5.38 -13.83
CA ALA A 97 8.85 -5.93 -12.65
C ALA A 97 7.62 -5.11 -12.23
N PHE A 98 7.69 -3.78 -12.37
CA PHE A 98 6.58 -2.87 -12.04
C PHE A 98 5.41 -3.01 -13.01
N ILE A 99 5.68 -3.13 -14.30
CA ILE A 99 4.63 -3.38 -15.30
C ILE A 99 3.99 -4.75 -15.05
N ARG A 100 4.81 -5.77 -14.81
CA ARG A 100 4.33 -7.13 -14.57
C ARG A 100 3.46 -7.20 -13.31
N THR A 101 3.94 -6.69 -12.19
CA THR A 101 3.21 -6.78 -10.92
C THR A 101 2.06 -5.78 -10.86
N ASN A 102 2.34 -4.49 -11.07
CA ASN A 102 1.34 -3.44 -10.81
C ASN A 102 0.27 -3.38 -11.89
N VAL A 103 0.63 -3.62 -13.16
CA VAL A 103 -0.35 -3.54 -14.26
C VAL A 103 -0.94 -4.91 -14.58
N HIS A 104 -0.11 -5.88 -14.95
CA HIS A 104 -0.60 -7.19 -15.35
C HIS A 104 -1.18 -7.97 -14.16
N GLY A 105 -0.54 -7.92 -12.98
CA GLY A 105 -1.06 -8.56 -11.76
C GLY A 105 -2.40 -7.99 -11.35
N THR A 106 -2.58 -6.65 -11.37
CA THR A 106 -3.88 -6.01 -11.10
C THR A 106 -4.93 -6.44 -12.12
N PHE A 107 -4.58 -6.49 -13.41
CA PHE A 107 -5.46 -7.01 -14.46
C PHE A 107 -5.89 -8.46 -14.18
N THR A 108 -4.95 -9.33 -13.85
CA THR A 108 -5.24 -10.75 -13.58
C THR A 108 -6.16 -10.92 -12.37
N LEU A 109 -5.94 -10.13 -11.30
CA LEU A 109 -6.78 -10.14 -10.11
C LEU A 109 -8.20 -9.62 -10.40
N LEU A 110 -8.33 -8.53 -11.20
CA LEU A 110 -9.63 -8.02 -11.64
C LEU A 110 -10.40 -9.06 -12.46
N GLU A 111 -9.74 -9.76 -13.39
CA GLU A 111 -10.36 -10.82 -14.18
C GLU A 111 -10.80 -12.02 -13.33
N ALA A 112 -10.02 -12.40 -12.31
CA ALA A 112 -10.38 -13.46 -11.39
C ALA A 112 -11.61 -13.07 -10.55
N ALA A 113 -11.60 -11.87 -9.96
CA ALA A 113 -12.73 -11.34 -9.19
C ALA A 113 -14.00 -11.22 -10.04
N LYS A 114 -13.89 -10.68 -11.26
CA LYS A 114 -15.01 -10.57 -12.20
C LYS A 114 -15.61 -11.93 -12.54
N ALA A 115 -14.77 -12.93 -12.81
CA ALA A 115 -15.22 -14.28 -13.13
C ALA A 115 -15.93 -14.96 -11.95
N ALA A 116 -15.43 -14.76 -10.73
CA ALA A 116 -16.00 -15.35 -9.53
C ALA A 116 -17.31 -14.68 -9.09
N TRP A 117 -17.44 -13.37 -9.27
CA TRP A 117 -18.58 -12.59 -8.78
C TRP A 117 -19.77 -12.51 -9.76
N GLY A 118 -19.53 -12.76 -11.03
CA GLY A 118 -20.59 -12.78 -12.04
C GLY A 118 -21.28 -11.43 -12.26
N ASP A 119 -22.50 -11.30 -11.77
CA ASP A 119 -23.36 -10.12 -11.97
C ASP A 119 -23.20 -9.03 -10.88
N PHE A 120 -22.29 -9.23 -9.93
CA PHE A 120 -22.02 -8.32 -8.81
C PHE A 120 -23.23 -8.03 -7.88
N ALA A 121 -24.23 -8.93 -7.85
CA ALA A 121 -25.45 -8.72 -7.06
C ALA A 121 -25.30 -8.98 -5.57
N GLY A 122 -24.16 -9.56 -5.12
CA GLY A 122 -23.95 -10.02 -3.74
C GLY A 122 -23.31 -8.99 -2.81
N GLY A 123 -23.20 -7.71 -3.19
CA GLY A 123 -22.58 -6.69 -2.36
C GLY A 123 -21.05 -6.74 -2.33
N GLN A 124 -20.46 -7.35 -3.35
CA GLN A 124 -19.01 -7.46 -3.52
C GLN A 124 -18.33 -6.08 -3.56
N ARG A 125 -17.06 -6.03 -3.18
CA ARG A 125 -16.23 -4.83 -3.25
C ARG A 125 -14.79 -5.15 -3.62
N PHE A 126 -14.23 -4.35 -4.51
CA PHE A 126 -12.81 -4.39 -4.88
C PHE A 126 -12.19 -3.04 -4.58
N LEU A 127 -11.34 -2.95 -3.56
CA LEU A 127 -10.61 -1.75 -3.22
C LEU A 127 -9.16 -1.88 -3.69
N HIS A 128 -8.74 -0.97 -4.56
CA HIS A 128 -7.37 -0.82 -5.04
C HIS A 128 -6.65 0.26 -4.27
N VAL A 129 -5.56 -0.09 -3.60
CA VAL A 129 -4.72 0.87 -2.88
C VAL A 129 -3.63 1.37 -3.81
N SER A 130 -3.68 2.67 -4.14
CA SER A 130 -2.74 3.37 -4.99
C SER A 130 -1.96 4.44 -4.23
N THR A 131 -1.43 5.43 -4.90
CA THR A 131 -0.52 6.46 -4.38
C THR A 131 -0.84 7.82 -4.96
N ASP A 132 -0.61 8.88 -4.21
CA ASP A 132 -0.68 10.27 -4.68
C ASP A 132 0.38 10.60 -5.74
N GLU A 133 1.45 9.80 -5.86
CA GLU A 133 2.47 9.96 -6.91
C GLU A 133 1.91 9.85 -8.34
N VAL A 134 0.70 9.32 -8.52
CA VAL A 134 0.02 9.29 -9.83
C VAL A 134 -0.33 10.69 -10.33
N TYR A 135 -0.50 11.65 -9.42
CA TYR A 135 -0.78 13.05 -9.76
C TYR A 135 0.46 13.84 -10.21
N GLY A 136 1.66 13.34 -9.89
CA GLY A 136 2.93 13.97 -10.26
C GLY A 136 3.54 14.83 -9.15
N SER A 137 3.95 16.05 -9.46
CA SER A 137 4.61 16.96 -8.52
C SER A 137 3.84 18.28 -8.38
N LEU A 138 3.86 18.83 -7.17
CA LEU A 138 3.31 20.16 -6.88
C LEU A 138 4.42 21.21 -6.89
N GLU A 139 4.11 22.39 -7.41
CA GLU A 139 4.93 23.58 -7.21
C GLU A 139 4.85 24.05 -5.75
N ALA A 140 5.90 24.70 -5.27
CA ALA A 140 5.94 25.21 -3.91
C ALA A 140 4.77 26.17 -3.63
N GLY A 141 3.98 25.90 -2.59
CA GLY A 141 2.80 26.66 -2.21
C GLY A 141 1.53 26.38 -3.03
N ALA A 142 1.56 25.42 -3.95
CA ALA A 142 0.36 24.95 -4.61
C ALA A 142 -0.58 24.24 -3.62
N PRO A 143 -1.91 24.28 -3.85
CA PRO A 143 -2.85 23.52 -3.03
C PRO A 143 -2.62 22.01 -3.19
N ALA A 144 -2.98 21.25 -2.16
CA ALA A 144 -2.88 19.78 -2.19
C ALA A 144 -3.68 19.18 -3.36
N PHE A 145 -3.28 17.98 -3.79
CA PHE A 145 -4.01 17.21 -4.80
C PHE A 145 -5.44 16.91 -4.35
N THR A 146 -6.36 17.00 -5.27
CA THR A 146 -7.73 16.50 -5.12
C THR A 146 -7.95 15.33 -6.07
N GLU A 147 -8.99 14.55 -5.85
CA GLU A 147 -9.35 13.38 -6.67
C GLU A 147 -9.67 13.72 -8.13
N THR A 148 -9.88 15.01 -8.42
CA THR A 148 -10.15 15.53 -9.78
C THR A 148 -8.90 16.00 -10.53
N HIS A 149 -7.72 15.98 -9.90
CA HIS A 149 -6.47 16.30 -10.58
C HIS A 149 -6.17 15.29 -11.69
N ALA A 150 -5.66 15.79 -12.81
CA ALA A 150 -5.18 14.93 -13.89
C ALA A 150 -3.93 14.15 -13.44
N TYR A 151 -3.85 12.89 -13.83
CA TYR A 151 -2.65 12.08 -13.59
C TYR A 151 -1.49 12.57 -14.46
N ALA A 152 -0.32 12.75 -13.83
CA ALA A 152 0.94 13.19 -14.46
C ALA A 152 2.15 12.47 -13.80
N PRO A 153 2.19 11.12 -13.80
CA PRO A 153 3.21 10.36 -13.08
C PRO A 153 4.62 10.62 -13.63
N ASN A 154 5.60 10.78 -12.73
CA ASN A 154 6.98 11.16 -13.08
C ASN A 154 8.01 10.01 -12.96
N SER A 155 7.60 8.81 -12.58
CA SER A 155 8.48 7.64 -12.48
C SER A 155 7.84 6.39 -13.11
N PRO A 156 8.62 5.36 -13.48
CA PRO A 156 8.05 4.09 -13.94
C PRO A 156 7.14 3.44 -12.89
N TYR A 157 7.44 3.58 -11.60
CA TYR A 157 6.56 3.15 -10.51
C TYR A 157 5.22 3.88 -10.57
N SER A 158 5.22 5.21 -10.48
CA SER A 158 3.97 5.99 -10.48
C SER A 158 3.19 5.84 -11.78
N ALA A 159 3.87 5.68 -12.92
CA ALA A 159 3.23 5.37 -14.20
C ALA A 159 2.54 4.00 -14.19
N SER A 160 3.18 2.97 -13.59
CA SER A 160 2.57 1.65 -13.44
C SER A 160 1.34 1.67 -12.51
N LYS A 161 1.38 2.46 -11.43
CA LYS A 161 0.23 2.66 -10.53
C LYS A 161 -0.90 3.41 -11.24
N ALA A 162 -0.60 4.49 -11.96
CA ALA A 162 -1.59 5.20 -12.79
C ALA A 162 -2.26 4.29 -13.82
N ALA A 163 -1.48 3.39 -14.45
CA ALA A 163 -2.03 2.41 -15.39
C ALA A 163 -2.98 1.42 -14.70
N SER A 164 -2.65 0.93 -13.50
CA SER A 164 -3.54 0.05 -12.73
C SER A 164 -4.80 0.78 -12.27
N ASP A 165 -4.70 2.03 -11.84
CA ASP A 165 -5.87 2.85 -11.46
C ASP A 165 -6.83 3.00 -12.65
N HIS A 166 -6.29 3.25 -13.86
CA HIS A 166 -7.10 3.33 -15.08
C HIS A 166 -7.75 1.99 -15.45
N LEU A 167 -7.08 0.86 -15.23
CA LEU A 167 -7.70 -0.47 -15.40
C LEU A 167 -8.86 -0.67 -14.42
N VAL A 168 -8.63 -0.41 -13.13
CA VAL A 168 -9.67 -0.52 -12.10
C VAL A 168 -10.89 0.34 -12.46
N ARG A 169 -10.66 1.60 -12.83
CA ARG A 169 -11.72 2.50 -13.30
C ARG A 169 -12.44 1.95 -14.54
N ALA A 170 -11.71 1.42 -15.51
CA ALA A 170 -12.28 0.86 -16.74
C ALA A 170 -13.19 -0.34 -16.45
N TYR A 171 -12.85 -1.19 -15.47
CA TYR A 171 -13.69 -2.32 -15.07
C TYR A 171 -15.02 -1.88 -14.48
N HIS A 172 -15.05 -0.77 -13.74
CA HIS A 172 -16.32 -0.18 -13.30
C HIS A 172 -17.17 0.29 -14.49
N HIS A 173 -16.61 1.14 -15.35
CA HIS A 173 -17.35 1.75 -16.45
C HIS A 173 -17.79 0.76 -17.53
N THR A 174 -17.03 -0.30 -17.76
CA THR A 174 -17.31 -1.29 -18.81
C THR A 174 -18.20 -2.42 -18.32
N TYR A 175 -17.95 -2.90 -17.10
CA TYR A 175 -18.61 -4.11 -16.58
C TYR A 175 -19.52 -3.86 -15.37
N GLY A 176 -19.56 -2.63 -14.84
CA GLY A 176 -20.30 -2.34 -13.60
C GLY A 176 -19.66 -2.91 -12.34
N MET A 177 -18.40 -3.33 -12.41
CA MET A 177 -17.71 -3.93 -11.26
C MET A 177 -17.61 -2.93 -10.08
N PRO A 178 -17.94 -3.34 -8.84
CA PRO A 178 -17.98 -2.44 -7.68
C PRO A 178 -16.56 -2.18 -7.14
N VAL A 179 -15.78 -1.41 -7.87
CA VAL A 179 -14.41 -1.05 -7.53
C VAL A 179 -14.33 0.28 -6.79
N LEU A 180 -13.29 0.44 -5.99
CA LEU A 180 -12.92 1.65 -5.26
C LEU A 180 -11.41 1.85 -5.44
N THR A 181 -10.93 3.08 -5.47
CA THR A 181 -9.50 3.39 -5.50
C THR A 181 -9.17 4.36 -4.37
N THR A 182 -8.08 4.10 -3.65
CA THR A 182 -7.52 5.06 -2.69
C THR A 182 -6.12 5.49 -3.13
N ASN A 183 -5.83 6.79 -3.09
CA ASN A 183 -4.51 7.34 -3.32
C ASN A 183 -3.96 7.86 -2.00
N CYS A 184 -2.94 7.21 -1.45
CA CYS A 184 -2.35 7.60 -0.18
C CYS A 184 -1.06 8.38 -0.35
N SER A 185 -0.76 9.25 0.61
CA SER A 185 0.54 9.89 0.76
C SER A 185 1.60 8.95 1.35
N ASN A 186 2.80 9.47 1.68
CA ASN A 186 3.91 8.64 2.15
C ASN A 186 3.62 8.02 3.52
N ASN A 187 3.48 6.70 3.56
CA ASN A 187 3.23 5.98 4.79
C ASN A 187 4.50 5.75 5.60
N TYR A 188 4.38 5.79 6.94
CA TYR A 188 5.42 5.38 7.89
C TYR A 188 4.80 4.64 9.09
N GLY A 189 5.62 3.83 9.77
CA GLY A 189 5.17 3.13 10.99
C GLY A 189 5.77 1.74 11.16
N PRO A 190 5.25 0.94 12.10
CA PRO A 190 5.74 -0.40 12.40
C PRO A 190 5.66 -1.33 11.19
N TYR A 191 6.60 -2.28 11.11
CA TYR A 191 6.74 -3.27 10.03
C TYR A 191 7.18 -2.69 8.67
N GLN A 192 7.55 -1.40 8.58
CA GLN A 192 8.07 -0.82 7.35
C GLN A 192 9.45 -1.40 7.02
N PHE A 193 9.60 -1.94 5.80
CA PHE A 193 10.87 -2.49 5.34
C PHE A 193 11.96 -1.39 5.30
N PRO A 194 13.18 -1.66 5.79
CA PRO A 194 14.22 -0.64 6.01
C PRO A 194 14.96 -0.20 4.74
N GLU A 195 14.22 0.04 3.67
CA GLU A 195 14.72 0.65 2.44
C GLU A 195 14.19 2.09 2.25
N LYS A 196 13.20 2.50 3.04
CA LYS A 196 12.58 3.82 2.97
C LYS A 196 13.22 4.79 3.97
N LEU A 197 13.06 6.09 3.73
CA LEU A 197 13.74 7.16 4.45
C LEU A 197 13.72 6.98 5.98
N ILE A 198 12.55 6.85 6.58
CA ILE A 198 12.42 6.81 8.05
C ILE A 198 13.09 5.58 8.66
N PRO A 199 12.74 4.33 8.30
CA PRO A 199 13.35 3.17 8.93
C PRO A 199 14.85 3.03 8.59
N LEU A 200 15.29 3.44 7.39
CA LEU A 200 16.70 3.42 7.01
C LEU A 200 17.50 4.45 7.83
N THR A 201 16.95 5.65 8.05
CA THR A 201 17.59 6.69 8.90
C THR A 201 17.78 6.16 10.33
N ILE A 202 16.75 5.56 10.92
CA ILE A 202 16.80 5.01 12.28
C ILE A 202 17.92 3.94 12.36
N LEU A 203 17.92 2.97 11.45
CA LEU A 203 18.92 1.89 11.48
C LEU A 203 20.35 2.41 11.29
N ASN A 204 20.56 3.27 10.29
CA ASN A 204 21.88 3.81 10.02
C ASN A 204 22.39 4.65 11.20
N ALA A 205 21.54 5.48 11.80
CA ALA A 205 21.90 6.26 12.99
C ALA A 205 22.33 5.35 14.15
N LEU A 206 21.51 4.34 14.47
CA LEU A 206 21.82 3.38 15.56
C LEU A 206 23.11 2.58 15.31
N GLU A 207 23.45 2.31 14.06
CA GLU A 207 24.67 1.59 13.67
C GLU A 207 25.87 2.50 13.44
N GLY A 208 25.74 3.83 13.60
CA GLY A 208 26.79 4.80 13.33
C GLY A 208 27.19 4.87 11.85
N LYS A 209 26.28 4.57 10.96
CA LYS A 209 26.46 4.62 9.50
C LYS A 209 26.01 5.96 8.92
N PRO A 210 26.60 6.42 7.80
CA PRO A 210 26.12 7.60 7.10
C PRO A 210 24.63 7.46 6.71
N ILE A 211 23.87 8.54 6.89
CA ILE A 211 22.46 8.62 6.51
C ILE A 211 22.39 9.19 5.09
N PRO A 212 21.92 8.41 4.10
CA PRO A 212 21.81 8.90 2.74
C PRO A 212 20.61 9.84 2.61
N VAL A 213 20.85 11.06 2.12
CA VAL A 213 19.80 12.01 1.78
C VAL A 213 19.85 12.30 0.29
N TYR A 214 18.76 12.09 -0.42
CA TYR A 214 18.68 12.32 -1.86
C TYR A 214 18.64 13.83 -2.19
N GLY A 215 19.44 14.21 -3.19
CA GLY A 215 19.53 15.59 -3.66
C GLY A 215 20.04 16.52 -2.55
N ASP A 216 19.36 17.65 -2.35
CA ASP A 216 19.63 18.63 -1.28
C ASP A 216 18.77 18.41 -0.02
N GLY A 217 17.95 17.37 -0.01
CA GLY A 217 17.06 17.02 1.11
C GLY A 217 15.88 17.96 1.33
N ARG A 218 15.61 18.89 0.40
CA ARG A 218 14.51 19.86 0.50
C ARG A 218 13.19 19.36 -0.06
N ASN A 219 13.16 18.15 -0.60
CA ASN A 219 11.92 17.54 -1.07
C ASN A 219 10.91 17.45 0.08
N ILE A 220 9.72 18.00 -0.14
CA ILE A 220 8.62 17.95 0.81
C ILE A 220 7.80 16.69 0.55
N ARG A 221 7.40 16.02 1.64
CA ARG A 221 6.51 14.86 1.61
C ARG A 221 5.44 15.03 2.68
N ASP A 222 4.22 14.63 2.35
CA ASP A 222 3.15 14.43 3.32
C ASP A 222 3.30 13.05 3.97
N TRP A 223 3.41 13.00 5.28
CA TRP A 223 3.67 11.78 6.04
C TRP A 223 2.41 11.30 6.76
N LEU A 224 1.95 10.11 6.38
CA LEU A 224 0.75 9.46 6.90
C LEU A 224 1.14 8.27 7.78
N TYR A 225 0.73 8.29 9.05
CA TYR A 225 0.94 7.15 9.94
C TYR A 225 0.09 5.96 9.46
N VAL A 226 0.68 4.78 9.45
CA VAL A 226 0.07 3.61 8.78
C VAL A 226 -1.27 3.18 9.40
N GLU A 227 -1.46 3.35 10.71
CA GLU A 227 -2.75 3.07 11.35
C GLU A 227 -3.82 4.09 10.93
N ASP A 228 -3.45 5.36 10.72
CA ASP A 228 -4.37 6.38 10.21
C ASP A 228 -4.74 6.08 8.75
N HIS A 229 -3.82 5.52 7.97
CA HIS A 229 -4.14 5.01 6.64
C HIS A 229 -5.14 3.86 6.72
N CYS A 230 -4.95 2.88 7.61
CA CYS A 230 -5.92 1.79 7.83
C CYS A 230 -7.29 2.33 8.23
N ASN A 231 -7.32 3.32 9.15
CA ASN A 231 -8.55 4.02 9.55
C ASN A 231 -9.22 4.76 8.38
N GLY A 232 -8.45 5.26 7.41
CA GLY A 232 -8.97 5.90 6.20
C GLY A 232 -9.51 4.90 5.18
N ILE A 233 -8.89 3.72 5.05
CA ILE A 233 -9.33 2.67 4.13
C ILE A 233 -10.68 2.07 4.56
N GLU A 234 -10.90 1.81 5.84
CA GLU A 234 -12.12 1.17 6.35
C GLU A 234 -13.40 1.87 5.90
N PRO A 235 -13.61 3.19 6.12
CA PRO A 235 -14.83 3.88 5.68
C PRO A 235 -14.99 3.92 4.15
N VAL A 236 -13.88 3.94 3.39
CA VAL A 236 -13.95 3.83 1.93
C VAL A 236 -14.43 2.44 1.53
N LEU A 237 -13.90 1.38 2.17
CA LEU A 237 -14.31 0.01 1.88
C LEU A 237 -15.78 -0.23 2.26
N GLU A 238 -16.26 0.33 3.37
CA GLU A 238 -17.62 0.11 3.87
C GLU A 238 -18.66 1.00 3.17
N GLY A 239 -18.37 2.29 3.01
CA GLY A 239 -19.32 3.31 2.57
C GLY A 239 -19.00 4.00 1.25
N GLY A 240 -17.83 3.74 0.67
CA GLY A 240 -17.42 4.36 -0.58
C GLY A 240 -18.34 4.03 -1.75
N ARG A 241 -18.51 4.99 -2.65
CA ARG A 241 -19.29 4.83 -3.88
C ARG A 241 -18.47 4.10 -4.94
N PRO A 242 -18.94 2.96 -5.47
CA PRO A 242 -18.22 2.26 -6.54
C PRO A 242 -17.87 3.18 -7.72
N GLY A 243 -16.67 3.01 -8.25
CA GLY A 243 -16.14 3.81 -9.36
C GLY A 243 -15.41 5.09 -8.95
N GLU A 244 -15.48 5.48 -7.66
CA GLU A 244 -14.87 6.72 -7.17
C GLU A 244 -13.44 6.49 -6.64
N VAL A 245 -12.69 7.58 -6.60
CA VAL A 245 -11.33 7.69 -6.04
C VAL A 245 -11.41 8.48 -4.73
N TYR A 246 -10.56 8.15 -3.77
CA TYR A 246 -10.47 8.79 -2.45
C TYR A 246 -9.01 9.05 -2.10
N ASN A 247 -8.63 10.29 -1.85
CA ASN A 247 -7.31 10.63 -1.35
C ASN A 247 -7.25 10.43 0.17
N ILE A 248 -6.19 9.79 0.65
CA ILE A 248 -5.92 9.60 2.08
C ILE A 248 -4.53 10.17 2.38
N GLY A 249 -4.49 11.35 2.97
CA GLY A 249 -3.26 12.08 3.31
C GLY A 249 -3.14 12.36 4.80
N GLY A 250 -1.91 12.67 5.23
CA GLY A 250 -1.60 12.97 6.63
C GLY A 250 -1.83 14.42 7.04
N ILE A 251 -1.87 15.36 6.06
CA ILE A 251 -1.81 16.81 6.30
C ILE A 251 -0.60 17.15 7.21
N ASN A 252 0.51 16.50 6.94
CA ASN A 252 1.72 16.51 7.76
C ASN A 252 2.96 16.60 6.87
N GLU A 253 3.17 17.76 6.28
CA GLU A 253 4.20 18.04 5.29
C GLU A 253 5.53 18.41 5.95
N TRP A 254 6.60 17.70 5.59
CA TRP A 254 7.95 17.94 6.07
C TRP A 254 8.97 17.84 4.95
N GLN A 255 10.05 18.64 5.03
CA GLN A 255 11.23 18.39 4.22
C GLN A 255 11.96 17.14 4.71
N ASN A 256 12.61 16.41 3.79
CA ASN A 256 13.36 15.20 4.15
C ASN A 256 14.44 15.48 5.19
N ASN A 257 15.17 16.61 5.09
CA ASN A 257 16.17 17.02 6.09
C ASN A 257 15.55 17.20 7.47
N ASP A 258 14.37 17.83 7.56
CA ASP A 258 13.72 18.07 8.86
C ASP A 258 13.30 16.74 9.53
N ILE A 259 12.82 15.77 8.74
CA ILE A 259 12.52 14.42 9.25
C ILE A 259 13.79 13.71 9.73
N VAL A 260 14.86 13.76 8.96
CA VAL A 260 16.15 13.14 9.37
C VAL A 260 16.64 13.76 10.68
N HIS A 261 16.63 15.08 10.79
CA HIS A 261 17.03 15.77 12.02
C HIS A 261 16.13 15.41 13.20
N LEU A 262 14.81 15.39 13.00
CA LEU A 262 13.86 14.99 14.05
C LEU A 262 14.12 13.57 14.55
N ILE A 263 14.42 12.61 13.64
CA ILE A 263 14.76 11.24 14.02
C ILE A 263 16.03 11.21 14.88
N CYS A 264 17.09 11.91 14.47
CA CYS A 264 18.33 11.98 15.23
C CYS A 264 18.11 12.58 16.63
N ASP A 265 17.37 13.69 16.73
CA ASP A 265 17.03 14.29 18.02
C ASP A 265 16.26 13.33 18.94
N ARG A 266 15.31 12.60 18.38
CA ARG A 266 14.54 11.61 19.16
C ARG A 266 15.40 10.41 19.58
N LEU A 267 16.35 9.99 18.76
CA LEU A 267 17.30 8.94 19.14
C LEU A 267 18.22 9.41 20.26
N ASP A 268 18.72 10.66 20.21
CA ASP A 268 19.54 11.25 21.30
C ASP A 268 18.77 11.29 22.63
N GLU A 269 17.45 11.52 22.60
CA GLU A 269 16.61 11.51 23.79
C GLU A 269 16.31 10.09 24.31
N LEU A 270 15.98 9.16 23.40
CA LEU A 270 15.46 7.82 23.75
C LEU A 270 16.56 6.78 23.94
N GLN A 271 17.64 6.89 23.18
CA GLN A 271 18.75 5.95 23.18
C GLN A 271 20.07 6.70 22.94
N PRO A 272 20.55 7.49 23.96
CA PRO A 272 21.77 8.28 23.80
C PRO A 272 22.97 7.39 23.44
N GLY A 273 23.65 7.74 22.35
CA GLY A 273 24.88 7.11 21.90
C GLY A 273 26.12 7.71 22.56
N ALA A 274 27.30 7.29 22.06
CA ALA A 274 28.59 7.85 22.51
C ALA A 274 28.82 9.28 22.00
N ALA A 275 28.15 9.66 20.89
CA ALA A 275 28.11 10.98 20.28
C ALA A 275 26.70 11.27 19.79
N PRO A 276 26.32 12.55 19.57
CA PRO A 276 25.04 12.91 18.97
C PRO A 276 24.86 12.27 17.59
N TYR A 277 23.65 11.80 17.29
CA TYR A 277 23.33 11.14 16.02
C TYR A 277 23.37 12.07 14.80
N ARG A 278 23.43 13.39 15.02
CA ARG A 278 23.58 14.40 13.95
C ARG A 278 25.00 14.61 13.44
N GLU A 279 26.01 14.13 14.16
CA GLU A 279 27.43 14.27 13.82
C GLU A 279 27.93 13.06 13.00
#